data_b60c9b49e3e98b9e6df13c8b2c268dc8
#
_entry.id   b60c9b49e3e98b9e6df13c8b2c268dc8
#
_cell.length_a   1.000
_cell.length_b   1.000
_cell.length_c   1.000
_cell.angle_alpha   90.00
_cell.angle_beta   90.00
_cell.angle_gamma   90.00
#
_symmetry.space_group_name_H-M   'P 1'
#
loop_
_entity.id
_entity.type
_entity.pdbx_description
1 polymer ?
#
loop_
_entity_poly.entity_id
_entity_poly.type
_entity_poly.pdbx_seq_one_letter_code
_entity_poly.pdbx_strand_id
1 'polypeptide(L)'
;LQTAMAQHEQMVAIYQENGVCCHYLRPDDTLHRNFFARDSSAMTPWGALICHMQLKVRRADYVTAIQFYQENNIPIWNFATAGHFEGGDFVILEPGKVLIGFCGERSEKEGAEQIAQMVRREGWEALTVPINREFVHMDGLVVPLDEKLLVSCLDALEPWVVDQLKAWGFSFVDVPYLEA
;
A
#
# COMPACT_ATOMS: atom_id res chain seq x y z
N LEU A 1 -1.63 15.77 19.84
CA LEU A 1 -0.85 16.20 18.69
C LEU A 1 0.67 16.16 19.00
N GLN A 2 1.17 16.82 20.06
CA GLN A 2 2.60 16.85 20.39
C GLN A 2 3.23 15.46 20.54
N THR A 3 2.54 14.53 21.22
CA THR A 3 3.00 13.15 21.36
C THR A 3 3.14 12.44 20.00
N ALA A 4 2.16 12.60 19.13
CA ALA A 4 2.19 11.99 17.79
C ALA A 4 3.32 12.57 16.93
N MET A 5 3.58 13.87 17.03
CA MET A 5 4.71 14.51 16.33
C MET A 5 6.05 13.97 16.85
N ALA A 6 6.23 13.87 18.16
CA ALA A 6 7.46 13.32 18.75
C ALA A 6 7.68 11.83 18.35
N GLN A 7 6.62 11.04 18.32
CA GLN A 7 6.70 9.64 17.86
C GLN A 7 7.06 9.54 16.36
N HIS A 8 6.51 10.42 15.54
CA HIS A 8 6.85 10.50 14.12
C HIS A 8 8.32 10.90 13.90
N GLU A 9 8.79 11.91 14.62
CA GLU A 9 10.21 12.34 14.57
C GLU A 9 11.15 11.22 15.01
N GLN A 10 10.78 10.48 16.07
CA GLN A 10 11.56 9.31 16.51
C GLN A 10 11.58 8.20 15.47
N MET A 11 10.45 7.91 14.83
CA MET A 11 10.39 6.93 13.73
C MET A 11 11.30 7.34 12.56
N VAL A 12 11.25 8.59 12.14
CA VAL A 12 12.11 9.12 11.06
C VAL A 12 13.58 9.01 11.44
N ALA A 13 13.95 9.37 12.68
CA ALA A 13 15.32 9.25 13.15
C ALA A 13 15.84 7.80 13.07
N ILE A 14 15.03 6.82 13.48
CA ILE A 14 15.37 5.39 13.37
C ILE A 14 15.60 4.98 11.91
N TYR A 15 14.76 5.41 10.98
CA TYR A 15 14.97 5.15 9.55
C TYR A 15 16.29 5.73 9.05
N GLN A 16 16.58 6.99 9.40
CA GLN A 16 17.81 7.69 8.98
C GLN A 16 19.07 7.04 9.56
N GLU A 17 19.04 6.64 10.84
CA GLU A 17 20.12 5.90 11.50
C GLU A 17 20.42 4.55 10.82
N ASN A 18 19.42 3.96 10.18
CA ASN A 18 19.56 2.73 9.38
C ASN A 18 19.79 2.98 7.88
N GLY A 19 20.18 4.20 7.50
CA GLY A 19 20.58 4.53 6.13
C GLY A 19 19.42 4.80 5.17
N VAL A 20 18.19 4.91 5.67
CA VAL A 20 17.02 5.24 4.84
C VAL A 20 16.94 6.76 4.62
N CYS A 21 16.87 7.18 3.37
CA CYS A 21 16.63 8.58 3.02
C CYS A 21 15.14 8.90 3.16
N CYS A 22 14.79 9.73 4.13
CA CYS A 22 13.41 10.15 4.38
C CYS A 22 13.09 11.46 3.65
N HIS A 23 12.03 11.46 2.86
CA HIS A 23 11.52 12.63 2.17
C HIS A 23 10.16 13.04 2.76
N TYR A 24 9.89 14.33 2.77
CA TYR A 24 8.60 14.87 3.22
C TYR A 24 7.84 15.43 2.03
N LEU A 25 6.57 15.09 1.95
CA LEU A 25 5.64 15.81 1.08
C LEU A 25 5.45 17.24 1.58
N ARG A 26 5.20 18.18 0.69
CA ARG A 26 4.91 19.56 1.08
C ARG A 26 3.62 19.60 1.92
N PRO A 27 3.64 20.25 3.09
CA PRO A 27 2.42 20.45 3.87
C PRO A 27 1.39 21.25 3.07
N ASP A 28 0.12 20.85 3.18
CA ASP A 28 -1.02 21.57 2.65
C ASP A 28 -2.13 21.60 3.71
N ASP A 29 -2.38 22.77 4.26
CA ASP A 29 -3.35 22.96 5.35
C ASP A 29 -4.80 22.66 4.95
N THR A 30 -5.07 22.53 3.65
CA THR A 30 -6.38 22.13 3.14
C THR A 30 -6.59 20.61 3.12
N LEU A 31 -5.50 19.84 3.25
CA LEU A 31 -5.47 18.38 3.20
C LEU A 31 -5.31 17.78 4.60
N HIS A 32 -6.37 17.78 5.39
CA HIS A 32 -6.35 17.43 6.81
C HIS A 32 -5.88 16.01 7.16
N ARG A 33 -5.80 15.09 6.18
CA ARG A 33 -5.38 13.69 6.36
C ARG A 33 -4.17 13.29 5.51
N ASN A 34 -3.48 14.27 4.94
CA ASN A 34 -2.36 14.01 4.04
C ASN A 34 -1.11 13.41 4.73
N PHE A 35 -1.12 13.27 6.05
CA PHE A 35 -0.11 12.53 6.79
C PHE A 35 -0.15 11.01 6.54
N PHE A 36 -1.24 10.48 5.97
CA PHE A 36 -1.32 9.10 5.47
C PHE A 36 -0.85 9.03 4.01
N ALA A 37 0.43 9.34 3.77
CA ALA A 37 0.98 9.44 2.41
C ALA A 37 0.94 8.10 1.63
N ARG A 38 0.95 6.97 2.33
CA ARG A 38 0.91 5.62 1.77
C ARG A 38 -0.34 5.36 0.92
N ASP A 39 -1.49 5.97 1.28
CA ASP A 39 -2.76 5.65 0.64
C ASP A 39 -2.97 6.38 -0.68
N SER A 40 -2.40 7.59 -0.84
CA SER A 40 -2.61 8.44 -2.02
C SER A 40 -1.81 8.02 -3.24
N SER A 41 -0.77 7.21 -3.04
CA SER A 41 0.06 6.66 -4.12
C SER A 41 0.83 5.43 -3.67
N ALA A 42 1.20 4.57 -4.63
CA ALA A 42 2.08 3.44 -4.39
C ALA A 42 3.26 3.48 -5.36
N MET A 43 4.47 3.16 -4.85
CA MET A 43 5.64 3.02 -5.72
C MET A 43 5.66 1.64 -6.38
N THR A 44 6.01 1.64 -7.65
CA THR A 44 6.22 0.43 -8.44
C THR A 44 7.57 0.51 -9.14
N PRO A 45 8.11 -0.60 -9.68
CA PRO A 45 9.33 -0.55 -10.47
C PRO A 45 9.24 0.31 -11.74
N TRP A 46 8.02 0.60 -12.19
CA TRP A 46 7.75 1.38 -13.41
C TRP A 46 7.50 2.87 -13.12
N GLY A 47 7.39 3.24 -11.85
CA GLY A 47 7.06 4.59 -11.39
C GLY A 47 5.91 4.60 -10.38
N ALA A 48 5.40 5.77 -10.09
CA ALA A 48 4.31 5.94 -9.13
C ALA A 48 2.95 5.55 -9.72
N LEU A 49 2.19 4.74 -9.00
CA LEU A 49 0.76 4.57 -9.18
C LEU A 49 0.03 5.65 -8.38
N ILE A 50 -0.74 6.47 -9.02
CA ILE A 50 -1.58 7.47 -8.35
C ILE A 50 -2.93 6.85 -8.02
N CYS A 51 -3.31 6.92 -6.74
CA CYS A 51 -4.50 6.30 -6.22
C CYS A 51 -5.72 7.23 -6.27
N HIS A 52 -6.91 6.64 -6.27
CA HIS A 52 -8.18 7.34 -6.26
C HIS A 52 -8.89 7.08 -4.94
N MET A 53 -8.80 8.04 -4.01
CA MET A 53 -9.30 7.93 -2.65
C MET A 53 -10.84 7.88 -2.61
N GLN A 54 -11.39 6.94 -1.85
CA GLN A 54 -12.83 6.80 -1.66
C GLN A 54 -13.40 7.96 -0.84
N LEU A 55 -12.75 8.32 0.26
CA LEU A 55 -13.21 9.39 1.14
C LEU A 55 -13.10 10.75 0.45
N LYS A 56 -14.22 11.45 0.31
CA LYS A 56 -14.30 12.76 -0.37
C LYS A 56 -13.28 13.78 0.16
N VAL A 57 -13.04 13.78 1.47
CA VAL A 57 -12.10 14.71 2.12
C VAL A 57 -10.64 14.38 1.83
N ARG A 58 -10.36 13.21 1.26
CA ARG A 58 -9.02 12.74 0.90
C ARG A 58 -8.75 12.72 -0.61
N ARG A 59 -9.76 13.05 -1.43
CA ARG A 59 -9.64 12.93 -2.90
C ARG A 59 -8.54 13.78 -3.51
N ALA A 60 -8.09 14.83 -2.83
CA ALA A 60 -6.99 15.67 -3.27
C ALA A 60 -5.63 15.31 -2.65
N ASP A 61 -5.55 14.30 -1.77
CA ASP A 61 -4.30 13.91 -1.10
C ASP A 61 -3.17 13.59 -2.09
N TYR A 62 -3.49 13.07 -3.29
CA TYR A 62 -2.51 12.74 -4.32
C TYR A 62 -1.76 13.96 -4.89
N VAL A 63 -2.30 15.17 -4.72
CA VAL A 63 -1.71 16.38 -5.33
C VAL A 63 -0.29 16.61 -4.82
N THR A 64 -0.05 16.52 -3.53
CA THR A 64 1.28 16.69 -2.93
C THR A 64 2.23 15.55 -3.31
N ALA A 65 1.72 14.33 -3.50
CA ALA A 65 2.49 13.22 -4.00
C ALA A 65 2.94 13.45 -5.46
N ILE A 66 2.04 13.89 -6.34
CA ILE A 66 2.39 14.23 -7.73
C ILE A 66 3.42 15.35 -7.79
N GLN A 67 3.27 16.40 -6.99
CA GLN A 67 4.25 17.49 -6.91
C GLN A 67 5.64 16.95 -6.52
N PHE A 68 5.71 16.11 -5.51
CA PHE A 68 6.95 15.48 -5.09
C PHE A 68 7.57 14.63 -6.21
N TYR A 69 6.79 13.83 -6.91
CA TYR A 69 7.29 12.99 -8.01
C TYR A 69 7.82 13.84 -9.17
N GLN A 70 7.13 14.91 -9.54
CA GLN A 70 7.58 15.83 -10.58
C GLN A 70 8.89 16.53 -10.21
N GLU A 71 9.00 17.02 -8.98
CA GLU A 71 10.22 17.72 -8.49
C GLU A 71 11.44 16.81 -8.41
N ASN A 72 11.22 15.51 -8.19
CA ASN A 72 12.28 14.51 -8.08
C ASN A 72 12.49 13.67 -9.35
N ASN A 73 11.85 14.04 -10.48
CA ASN A 73 11.91 13.33 -11.75
C ASN A 73 11.53 11.84 -11.63
N ILE A 74 10.60 11.52 -10.73
CA ILE A 74 10.03 10.18 -10.57
C ILE A 74 8.88 10.04 -11.56
N PRO A 75 8.92 9.07 -12.49
CA PRO A 75 7.85 8.91 -13.46
C PRO A 75 6.54 8.49 -12.77
N ILE A 76 5.42 9.01 -13.28
CA ILE A 76 4.10 8.46 -12.95
C ILE A 76 3.82 7.33 -13.93
N TRP A 77 3.66 6.13 -13.41
CA TRP A 77 3.36 4.94 -14.20
C TRP A 77 1.89 4.91 -14.63
N ASN A 78 0.97 5.08 -13.66
CA ASN A 78 -0.45 4.96 -13.94
C ASN A 78 -1.33 5.68 -12.91
N PHE A 79 -2.63 5.74 -13.20
CA PHE A 79 -3.67 6.27 -12.31
C PHE A 79 -4.77 5.22 -12.10
N ALA A 80 -5.23 5.08 -10.87
CA ALA A 80 -6.47 4.35 -10.59
C ALA A 80 -7.66 5.19 -11.08
N THR A 81 -8.45 4.67 -12.01
CA THR A 81 -9.57 5.38 -12.66
C THR A 81 -10.87 4.59 -12.68
N ALA A 82 -10.82 3.27 -12.41
CA ALA A 82 -12.00 2.43 -12.25
C ALA A 82 -12.29 2.24 -10.76
N GLY A 83 -13.41 2.76 -10.29
CA GLY A 83 -13.76 2.74 -8.87
C GLY A 83 -12.77 3.53 -8.00
N HIS A 84 -12.60 3.09 -6.75
CA HIS A 84 -11.64 3.64 -5.81
C HIS A 84 -10.53 2.62 -5.53
N PHE A 85 -9.33 3.13 -5.30
CA PHE A 85 -8.17 2.32 -4.92
C PHE A 85 -7.21 3.15 -4.06
N GLU A 86 -6.78 2.59 -2.94
CA GLU A 86 -5.84 3.22 -2.01
C GLU A 86 -4.54 2.41 -1.93
N GLY A 87 -3.40 3.09 -1.82
CA GLY A 87 -2.08 2.48 -1.96
C GLY A 87 -1.72 1.44 -0.90
N GLY A 88 -2.36 1.48 0.29
CA GLY A 88 -2.23 0.45 1.32
C GLY A 88 -2.69 -0.95 0.87
N ASP A 89 -3.49 -1.01 -0.19
CA ASP A 89 -3.93 -2.27 -0.80
C ASP A 89 -3.01 -2.81 -1.90
N PHE A 90 -1.89 -2.13 -2.16
CA PHE A 90 -0.89 -2.55 -3.14
C PHE A 90 0.37 -3.06 -2.44
N VAL A 91 0.57 -4.37 -2.38
CA VAL A 91 1.71 -4.99 -1.68
C VAL A 91 2.56 -5.79 -2.67
N ILE A 92 3.77 -5.32 -2.94
CA ILE A 92 4.78 -6.07 -3.70
C ILE A 92 5.39 -7.10 -2.75
N LEU A 93 5.20 -8.39 -3.07
CA LEU A 93 5.76 -9.49 -2.28
C LEU A 93 7.21 -9.76 -2.64
N GLU A 94 7.50 -9.75 -3.93
CA GLU A 94 8.82 -9.91 -4.54
C GLU A 94 8.77 -9.40 -5.98
N PRO A 95 9.90 -9.20 -6.66
CA PRO A 95 9.88 -8.93 -8.09
C PRO A 95 9.08 -10.00 -8.85
N GLY A 96 8.07 -9.56 -9.57
CA GLY A 96 7.17 -10.44 -10.33
C GLY A 96 5.86 -10.81 -9.62
N LYS A 97 5.66 -10.49 -8.33
CA LYS A 97 4.44 -10.86 -7.58
C LYS A 97 3.88 -9.76 -6.71
N VAL A 98 2.60 -9.47 -6.88
CA VAL A 98 1.87 -8.42 -6.15
C VAL A 98 0.57 -8.97 -5.58
N LEU A 99 0.27 -8.62 -4.32
CA LEU A 99 -1.07 -8.70 -3.77
C LEU A 99 -1.79 -7.35 -3.93
N ILE A 100 -3.08 -7.42 -4.25
CA ILE A 100 -3.94 -6.24 -4.42
C ILE A 100 -5.22 -6.49 -3.63
N GLY A 101 -5.35 -5.78 -2.50
CA GLY A 101 -6.48 -5.91 -1.60
C GLY A 101 -7.70 -5.11 -2.05
N PHE A 102 -8.88 -5.51 -1.57
CA PHE A 102 -10.09 -4.71 -1.62
C PHE A 102 -11.06 -5.11 -0.51
N CYS A 103 -11.65 -4.13 0.19
CA CYS A 103 -12.67 -4.34 1.22
C CYS A 103 -14.02 -3.71 0.86
N GLY A 104 -14.08 -2.93 -0.21
CA GLY A 104 -15.28 -2.21 -0.64
C GLY A 104 -15.51 -0.87 0.07
N GLU A 105 -14.74 -0.56 1.12
CA GLU A 105 -14.86 0.71 1.87
C GLU A 105 -13.74 1.71 1.56
N ARG A 106 -12.59 1.23 1.08
CA ARG A 106 -11.44 2.03 0.68
C ARG A 106 -11.04 1.71 -0.74
N SER A 107 -10.60 0.48 -0.98
CA SER A 107 -10.46 -0.04 -2.33
C SER A 107 -11.67 -0.87 -2.71
N GLU A 108 -12.20 -0.62 -3.90
CA GLU A 108 -13.28 -1.37 -4.51
C GLU A 108 -12.72 -2.47 -5.40
N LYS A 109 -13.51 -3.50 -5.64
CA LYS A 109 -13.11 -4.63 -6.49
C LYS A 109 -12.70 -4.18 -7.88
N GLU A 110 -13.45 -3.26 -8.46
CA GLU A 110 -13.21 -2.70 -9.79
C GLU A 110 -11.85 -1.97 -9.86
N GLY A 111 -11.51 -1.20 -8.82
CA GLY A 111 -10.20 -0.56 -8.68
C GLY A 111 -9.09 -1.58 -8.60
N ALA A 112 -9.21 -2.57 -7.70
CA ALA A 112 -8.23 -3.64 -7.53
C ALA A 112 -8.02 -4.44 -8.82
N GLU A 113 -9.09 -4.78 -9.55
CA GLU A 113 -9.00 -5.51 -10.82
C GLU A 113 -8.34 -4.67 -11.92
N GLN A 114 -8.61 -3.36 -11.98
CA GLN A 114 -7.93 -2.46 -12.91
C GLN A 114 -6.41 -2.46 -12.66
N ILE A 115 -5.99 -2.29 -11.40
CA ILE A 115 -4.58 -2.27 -11.04
C ILE A 115 -3.93 -3.63 -11.33
N ALA A 116 -4.60 -4.74 -11.02
CA ALA A 116 -4.13 -6.07 -11.36
C ALA A 116 -3.89 -6.26 -12.86
N GLN A 117 -4.79 -5.74 -13.70
CA GLN A 117 -4.60 -5.79 -15.16
C GLN A 117 -3.41 -4.95 -15.62
N MET A 118 -3.18 -3.77 -15.01
CA MET A 118 -2.01 -2.94 -15.31
C MET A 118 -0.72 -3.68 -14.97
N VAL A 119 -0.63 -4.27 -13.78
CA VAL A 119 0.52 -5.07 -13.31
C VAL A 119 0.80 -6.26 -14.25
N ARG A 120 -0.26 -6.97 -14.67
CA ARG A 120 -0.12 -8.12 -15.56
C ARG A 120 0.38 -7.71 -16.95
N ARG A 121 0.07 -6.51 -17.44
CA ARG A 121 0.62 -5.98 -18.72
C ARG A 121 2.12 -5.73 -18.65
N GLU A 122 2.65 -5.48 -17.46
CA GLU A 122 4.09 -5.38 -17.21
C GLU A 122 4.77 -6.75 -17.03
N GLY A 123 4.03 -7.86 -17.20
CA GLY A 123 4.54 -9.21 -17.11
C GLY A 123 4.62 -9.78 -15.69
N TRP A 124 4.04 -9.12 -14.69
CA TRP A 124 4.01 -9.60 -13.33
C TRP A 124 2.70 -10.33 -12.98
N GLU A 125 2.78 -11.24 -12.02
CA GLU A 125 1.61 -11.88 -11.43
C GLU A 125 0.96 -10.93 -10.43
N ALA A 126 -0.36 -10.77 -10.51
CA ALA A 126 -1.14 -9.99 -9.57
C ALA A 126 -2.31 -10.82 -9.05
N LEU A 127 -2.43 -10.92 -7.73
CA LEU A 127 -3.51 -11.61 -7.04
C LEU A 127 -4.43 -10.58 -6.39
N THR A 128 -5.68 -10.53 -6.81
CA THR A 128 -6.71 -9.69 -6.16
C THR A 128 -7.33 -10.45 -4.99
N VAL A 129 -7.35 -9.85 -3.82
CA VAL A 129 -7.71 -10.49 -2.55
C VAL A 129 -8.79 -9.69 -1.85
N PRO A 130 -9.97 -10.28 -1.59
CA PRO A 130 -10.95 -9.68 -0.69
C PRO A 130 -10.41 -9.71 0.74
N ILE A 131 -10.52 -8.60 1.45
CA ILE A 131 -10.15 -8.52 2.87
C ILE A 131 -11.34 -8.09 3.71
N ASN A 132 -11.32 -8.49 4.98
CA ASN A 132 -12.31 -8.02 5.93
C ASN A 132 -12.11 -6.51 6.14
N ARG A 133 -13.21 -5.74 6.10
CA ARG A 133 -13.23 -4.28 6.26
C ARG A 133 -12.62 -3.78 7.57
N GLU A 134 -12.56 -4.62 8.59
CA GLU A 134 -11.92 -4.29 9.88
C GLU A 134 -10.44 -3.95 9.74
N PHE A 135 -9.76 -4.56 8.77
CA PHE A 135 -8.34 -4.34 8.51
C PHE A 135 -8.04 -3.18 7.56
N VAL A 136 -9.05 -2.59 6.98
CA VAL A 136 -8.96 -1.42 6.10
C VAL A 136 -8.12 -1.63 4.84
N HIS A 137 -6.86 -2.09 4.96
CA HIS A 137 -5.90 -2.29 3.87
C HIS A 137 -5.13 -3.60 3.97
N MET A 138 -4.64 -4.09 2.82
CA MET A 138 -3.86 -5.32 2.70
C MET A 138 -2.51 -5.23 3.41
N ASP A 139 -1.86 -4.08 3.44
CA ASP A 139 -0.56 -3.88 4.09
C ASP A 139 -0.62 -3.97 5.62
N GLY A 140 -1.81 -3.95 6.22
CA GLY A 140 -2.05 -4.32 7.62
C GLY A 140 -2.12 -5.83 7.85
N LEU A 141 -2.34 -6.63 6.80
CA LEU A 141 -2.50 -8.09 6.90
C LEU A 141 -1.31 -8.88 6.40
N VAL A 142 -0.59 -8.36 5.41
CA VAL A 142 0.55 -9.05 4.78
C VAL A 142 1.69 -8.07 4.58
N VAL A 143 2.77 -8.29 5.30
CA VAL A 143 3.98 -7.46 5.26
C VAL A 143 5.18 -8.31 4.86
N PRO A 144 5.84 -8.04 3.73
CA PRO A 144 7.12 -8.66 3.40
C PRO A 144 8.18 -8.27 4.44
N LEU A 145 8.80 -9.27 5.09
CA LEU A 145 9.83 -9.08 6.10
C LEU A 145 11.22 -9.39 5.54
N ASP A 146 11.31 -10.42 4.69
CA ASP A 146 12.55 -10.89 4.07
C ASP A 146 12.22 -11.66 2.79
N GLU A 147 13.22 -12.14 2.07
CA GLU A 147 13.03 -13.05 0.94
C GLU A 147 12.19 -14.26 1.38
N LYS A 148 11.03 -14.45 0.75
CA LYS A 148 10.12 -15.57 1.05
C LYS A 148 9.60 -15.63 2.50
N LEU A 149 9.69 -14.53 3.27
CA LEU A 149 9.16 -14.46 4.63
C LEU A 149 8.17 -13.28 4.74
N LEU A 150 6.95 -13.59 5.16
CA LEU A 150 5.88 -12.62 5.38
C LEU A 150 5.49 -12.59 6.87
N VAL A 151 5.21 -11.42 7.39
CA VAL A 151 4.40 -11.26 8.60
C VAL A 151 2.95 -11.18 8.17
N SER A 152 2.08 -11.99 8.74
CA SER A 152 0.69 -12.04 8.31
C SER A 152 -0.23 -12.53 9.43
N CYS A 153 -1.45 -12.00 9.48
CA CYS A 153 -2.54 -12.59 10.24
C CYS A 153 -3.23 -13.63 9.36
N LEU A 154 -2.83 -14.91 9.49
CA LEU A 154 -3.36 -15.97 8.63
C LEU A 154 -4.85 -16.23 8.83
N ASP A 155 -5.35 -16.04 10.06
CA ASP A 155 -6.78 -16.21 10.40
C ASP A 155 -7.68 -15.13 9.75
N ALA A 156 -7.10 -14.02 9.32
CA ALA A 156 -7.81 -12.93 8.63
C ALA A 156 -7.81 -13.05 7.10
N LEU A 157 -7.04 -14.00 6.55
CA LEU A 157 -6.96 -14.26 5.12
C LEU A 157 -7.86 -15.43 4.72
N GLU A 158 -8.44 -15.34 3.53
CA GLU A 158 -9.12 -16.47 2.92
C GLU A 158 -8.14 -17.65 2.73
N PRO A 159 -8.54 -18.91 3.03
CA PRO A 159 -7.64 -20.07 2.96
C PRO A 159 -6.93 -20.23 1.62
N TRP A 160 -7.63 -19.95 0.51
CA TRP A 160 -7.05 -20.04 -0.83
C TRP A 160 -5.90 -19.02 -1.07
N VAL A 161 -5.93 -17.87 -0.40
CA VAL A 161 -4.85 -16.87 -0.44
C VAL A 161 -3.61 -17.42 0.23
N VAL A 162 -3.78 -18.00 1.43
CA VAL A 162 -2.69 -18.63 2.18
C VAL A 162 -2.06 -19.77 1.36
N ASP A 163 -2.89 -20.60 0.73
CA ASP A 163 -2.42 -21.69 -0.13
C ASP A 163 -1.65 -21.17 -1.36
N GLN A 164 -2.12 -20.08 -1.96
CA GLN A 164 -1.42 -19.47 -3.09
C GLN A 164 -0.07 -18.87 -2.68
N LEU A 165 -0.02 -18.20 -1.52
CA LEU A 165 1.24 -17.66 -1.00
C LEU A 165 2.25 -18.77 -0.68
N LYS A 166 1.79 -19.89 -0.10
CA LYS A 166 2.61 -21.10 0.11
C LYS A 166 3.09 -21.70 -1.22
N ALA A 167 2.22 -21.78 -2.23
CA ALA A 167 2.57 -22.25 -3.56
C ALA A 167 3.64 -21.37 -4.24
N TRP A 168 3.65 -20.07 -3.94
CA TRP A 168 4.71 -19.14 -4.34
C TRP A 168 5.99 -19.27 -3.52
N GLY A 169 6.01 -20.14 -2.50
CA GLY A 169 7.17 -20.45 -1.67
C GLY A 169 7.36 -19.54 -0.48
N PHE A 170 6.32 -18.77 -0.07
CA PHE A 170 6.39 -17.94 1.12
C PHE A 170 6.18 -18.74 2.40
N SER A 171 6.94 -18.39 3.43
CA SER A 171 6.76 -18.76 4.83
C SER A 171 6.22 -17.58 5.63
N PHE A 172 5.74 -17.85 6.85
CA PHE A 172 5.02 -16.84 7.61
C PHE A 172 5.52 -16.73 9.05
N VAL A 173 5.57 -15.51 9.54
CA VAL A 173 5.43 -15.18 10.95
C VAL A 173 3.96 -14.85 11.15
N ASP A 174 3.23 -15.76 11.80
CA ASP A 174 1.80 -15.61 12.03
C ASP A 174 1.53 -14.69 13.23
N VAL A 175 0.66 -13.71 13.04
CA VAL A 175 0.22 -12.77 14.08
C VAL A 175 -1.21 -13.13 14.46
N PRO A 176 -1.51 -13.33 15.77
CA PRO A 176 -2.87 -13.62 16.21
C PRO A 176 -3.87 -12.53 15.81
N TYR A 177 -5.09 -12.92 15.45
CA TYR A 177 -6.16 -12.01 15.00
C TYR A 177 -6.40 -10.82 15.96
N LEU A 178 -6.25 -11.05 17.26
CA LEU A 178 -6.44 -9.98 18.26
C LEU A 178 -5.28 -8.98 18.36
N GLU A 179 -4.19 -9.24 17.65
CA GLU A 179 -2.96 -8.41 17.65
C GLU A 179 -2.69 -7.80 16.26
N ALA A 180 -3.52 -8.12 15.26
CA ALA A 180 -3.39 -7.69 13.87
C ALA A 180 -4.09 -6.35 13.58
#